data_376f80b3a1adc9305b785bd010650bdd
#
_entry.id   376f80b3a1adc9305b785bd010650bdd
#
_cell.length_a   1.000
_cell.length_b   1.000
_cell.length_c   1.000
_cell.angle_alpha   90.00
_cell.angle_beta   90.00
_cell.angle_gamma   90.00
#
_symmetry.space_group_name_H-M   'P 1'
#
loop_
_entity.id
_entity.type
_entity.pdbx_description
1 polymer ?
#
loop_
_entity_poly.entity_id
_entity_poly.type
_entity_poly.pdbx_seq_one_letter_code
_entity_poly.pdbx_strand_id
1 'polypeptide(L)'
;MAMRLLRGVLGLLKWGLCAVGAVALILTALIATPLQRPPEMRSVSESVKGIDFSTLPPLERFQARDGTWLGYRHYAAKGADTGRGAIFIHGSSGSSGTVNHALTAAMAAHGVETWALDTRGHGASGTRGDIGYVGQLEDDLVDFVAHVRKSAPDLPLTLVGHSAGAGFSLRVAATPIVQDLFVRTVLLAPYLGYDAPTNVAHSGGWANADIPRFIGLTALRKLGIDCCSQLPVLAFAVPANSERYLTATYSDRLMRNFATHGYRLDLASVTHPMTIFGGAEDEMMISAKYAETVQAIRPSVDVKLIDGVNHMGMVTNPKAVNAIAEDVATRGIGQS
;
A
#
# COMPACT_ATOMS: atom_id res chain seq x y z
N MET A 1 5.59 49.30 -42.74
CA MET A 1 4.76 48.79 -41.63
C MET A 1 4.87 47.26 -41.50
N ALA A 2 4.66 46.49 -42.57
CA ALA A 2 4.72 44.99 -42.56
C ALA A 2 6.01 44.39 -42.04
N MET A 3 7.19 44.94 -42.38
CA MET A 3 8.51 44.39 -41.98
C MET A 3 8.80 44.62 -40.49
N ARG A 4 8.25 45.62 -39.82
CA ARG A 4 8.35 45.84 -38.36
C ARG A 4 7.44 44.84 -37.60
N LEU A 5 6.24 44.59 -38.12
CA LEU A 5 5.32 43.58 -37.57
C LEU A 5 5.92 42.18 -37.68
N LEU A 6 6.52 41.81 -38.81
CA LEU A 6 7.17 40.52 -39.00
C LEU A 6 8.34 40.29 -38.03
N ARG A 7 9.17 41.33 -37.81
CA ARG A 7 10.27 41.25 -36.81
C ARG A 7 9.75 41.13 -35.38
N GLY A 8 8.65 41.80 -35.04
CA GLY A 8 8.00 41.64 -33.73
C GLY A 8 7.47 40.20 -33.51
N VAL A 9 6.76 39.66 -34.50
CA VAL A 9 6.25 38.25 -34.43
C VAL A 9 7.39 37.25 -34.34
N LEU A 10 8.46 37.38 -35.13
CA LEU A 10 9.64 36.55 -35.05
C LEU A 10 10.35 36.67 -33.70
N GLY A 11 10.38 37.86 -33.09
CA GLY A 11 10.91 38.07 -31.77
C GLY A 11 10.10 37.33 -30.70
N LEU A 12 8.78 37.46 -30.73
CA LEU A 12 7.89 36.70 -29.80
C LEU A 12 8.00 35.20 -29.93
N LEU A 13 8.11 34.71 -31.18
CA LEU A 13 8.32 33.26 -31.43
C LEU A 13 9.65 32.76 -30.86
N LYS A 14 10.75 33.53 -31.04
CA LYS A 14 12.04 33.18 -30.45
C LYS A 14 12.00 33.13 -28.93
N TRP A 15 11.39 34.13 -28.28
CA TRP A 15 11.25 34.13 -26.83
C TRP A 15 10.34 32.99 -26.32
N GLY A 16 9.25 32.68 -27.05
CA GLY A 16 8.41 31.52 -26.78
C GLY A 16 9.17 30.21 -26.85
N LEU A 17 9.97 30.00 -27.89
CA LEU A 17 10.80 28.78 -28.04
C LEU A 17 11.88 28.69 -26.94
N CYS A 18 12.53 29.81 -26.60
CA CYS A 18 13.49 29.83 -25.48
C CYS A 18 12.83 29.48 -24.15
N ALA A 19 11.63 29.99 -23.87
CA ALA A 19 10.87 29.68 -22.65
C ALA A 19 10.50 28.18 -22.59
N VAL A 20 9.99 27.61 -23.68
CA VAL A 20 9.69 26.18 -23.77
C VAL A 20 10.96 25.34 -23.59
N GLY A 21 12.07 25.72 -24.21
CA GLY A 21 13.37 25.04 -24.03
C GLY A 21 13.87 25.10 -22.58
N ALA A 22 13.73 26.24 -21.91
CA ALA A 22 14.10 26.39 -20.50
C ALA A 22 13.24 25.51 -19.58
N VAL A 23 11.92 25.47 -19.80
CA VAL A 23 11.01 24.59 -19.04
C VAL A 23 11.37 23.13 -19.27
N ALA A 24 11.62 22.71 -20.52
CA ALA A 24 12.00 21.34 -20.83
C ALA A 24 13.32 20.93 -20.13
N LEU A 25 14.31 21.82 -20.11
CA LEU A 25 15.58 21.58 -19.40
C LEU A 25 15.38 21.45 -17.89
N ILE A 26 14.56 22.31 -17.28
CA ILE A 26 14.25 22.23 -15.86
C ILE A 26 13.57 20.91 -15.53
N LEU A 27 12.54 20.52 -16.30
CA LEU A 27 11.81 19.26 -16.09
C LEU A 27 12.75 18.07 -16.25
N THR A 28 13.62 18.08 -17.26
CA THR A 28 14.63 17.04 -17.46
C THR A 28 15.58 16.94 -16.27
N ALA A 29 16.08 18.08 -15.76
CA ALA A 29 16.95 18.10 -14.60
C ALA A 29 16.27 17.54 -13.34
N LEU A 30 15.01 17.93 -13.09
CA LEU A 30 14.20 17.40 -11.97
C LEU A 30 13.99 15.89 -12.09
N ILE A 31 13.70 15.39 -13.29
CA ILE A 31 13.43 13.96 -13.51
C ILE A 31 14.72 13.12 -13.46
N ALA A 32 15.86 13.70 -13.83
CA ALA A 32 17.17 13.02 -13.84
C ALA A 32 17.84 12.94 -12.46
N THR A 33 17.24 13.48 -11.39
CA THR A 33 17.83 13.39 -10.05
C THR A 33 18.05 11.92 -9.64
N PRO A 34 19.17 11.61 -8.95
CA PRO A 34 19.44 10.25 -8.48
C PRO A 34 18.58 9.93 -7.23
N LEU A 35 17.80 8.87 -7.30
CA LEU A 35 17.05 8.37 -6.14
C LEU A 35 18.03 7.80 -5.10
N GLN A 36 18.03 8.39 -3.91
CA GLN A 36 18.85 7.96 -2.78
C GLN A 36 18.15 6.88 -1.98
N ARG A 37 18.85 5.77 -1.67
CA ARG A 37 18.35 4.75 -0.76
C ARG A 37 18.62 5.16 0.69
N PRO A 38 17.64 5.05 1.59
CA PRO A 38 17.89 5.24 3.00
C PRO A 38 18.77 4.09 3.56
N PRO A 39 19.49 4.33 4.67
CA PRO A 39 20.23 3.26 5.34
C PRO A 39 19.27 2.19 5.87
N GLU A 40 19.77 0.95 6.05
CA GLU A 40 18.98 -0.16 6.59
C GLU A 40 18.35 0.20 7.94
N MET A 41 17.06 -0.09 8.09
CA MET A 41 16.32 0.16 9.32
C MET A 41 16.29 -1.10 10.20
N ARG A 42 16.98 -1.05 11.34
CA ARG A 42 17.17 -2.20 12.23
C ARG A 42 15.85 -2.76 12.76
N SER A 43 14.87 -1.94 13.13
CA SER A 43 13.57 -2.40 13.64
C SER A 43 12.85 -3.28 12.63
N VAL A 44 13.04 -3.04 11.33
CA VAL A 44 12.48 -3.88 10.26
C VAL A 44 13.30 -5.16 10.08
N SER A 45 14.63 -5.06 9.96
CA SER A 45 15.47 -6.25 9.75
C SER A 45 15.51 -7.19 10.96
N GLU A 46 15.30 -6.67 12.16
CA GLU A 46 15.21 -7.50 13.37
C GLU A 46 13.83 -8.16 13.54
N SER A 47 12.76 -7.58 13.01
CA SER A 47 11.41 -8.13 13.09
C SER A 47 11.25 -9.50 12.43
N VAL A 48 12.16 -9.86 11.52
CA VAL A 48 12.19 -11.17 10.84
C VAL A 48 12.78 -12.26 11.74
N LYS A 49 13.57 -11.88 12.74
CA LYS A 49 14.23 -12.83 13.65
C LYS A 49 13.18 -13.52 14.53
N GLY A 50 13.21 -14.84 14.53
CA GLY A 50 12.28 -15.65 15.33
C GLY A 50 10.99 -16.04 14.64
N ILE A 51 10.76 -15.63 13.39
CA ILE A 51 9.63 -16.12 12.60
C ILE A 51 9.99 -17.50 12.02
N ASP A 52 9.16 -18.49 12.32
CA ASP A 52 9.29 -19.83 11.74
C ASP A 52 8.66 -19.88 10.35
N PHE A 53 9.49 -19.79 9.32
CA PHE A 53 9.07 -19.89 7.94
C PHE A 53 8.92 -21.34 7.44
N SER A 54 9.20 -22.36 8.27
CA SER A 54 9.06 -23.77 7.88
C SER A 54 7.60 -24.17 7.62
N THR A 55 6.66 -23.43 8.25
CA THR A 55 5.22 -23.63 8.11
C THR A 55 4.57 -22.71 7.05
N LEU A 56 5.39 -21.97 6.28
CA LEU A 56 4.92 -21.09 5.23
C LEU A 56 4.22 -21.90 4.12
N PRO A 57 2.93 -21.64 3.81
CA PRO A 57 2.25 -22.36 2.74
C PRO A 57 2.95 -22.18 1.38
N PRO A 58 2.77 -23.12 0.45
CA PRO A 58 3.32 -22.98 -0.90
C PRO A 58 2.82 -21.70 -1.57
N LEU A 59 3.65 -21.16 -2.46
CA LEU A 59 3.25 -20.05 -3.31
C LEU A 59 2.32 -20.56 -4.40
N GLU A 60 1.12 -20.03 -4.45
CA GLU A 60 0.14 -20.27 -5.50
C GLU A 60 0.07 -19.08 -6.45
N ARG A 61 -0.57 -19.25 -7.60
CA ARG A 61 -0.70 -18.18 -8.60
C ARG A 61 -2.08 -18.19 -9.24
N PHE A 62 -2.55 -16.99 -9.59
CA PHE A 62 -3.72 -16.80 -10.44
C PHE A 62 -3.38 -15.86 -11.58
N GLN A 63 -4.17 -15.87 -12.62
CA GLN A 63 -3.97 -14.99 -13.78
C GLN A 63 -4.92 -13.81 -13.70
N ALA A 64 -4.38 -12.60 -13.68
CA ALA A 64 -5.14 -11.36 -13.76
C ALA A 64 -5.70 -11.17 -15.18
N ARG A 65 -6.67 -10.25 -15.35
CA ARG A 65 -7.37 -9.97 -16.62
C ARG A 65 -6.43 -9.59 -17.78
N ASP A 66 -5.27 -9.04 -17.48
CA ASP A 66 -4.25 -8.67 -18.49
C ASP A 66 -3.30 -9.83 -18.83
N GLY A 67 -3.55 -11.03 -18.31
CA GLY A 67 -2.72 -12.21 -18.52
C GLY A 67 -1.52 -12.34 -17.58
N THR A 68 -1.24 -11.35 -16.73
CA THR A 68 -0.12 -11.42 -15.78
C THR A 68 -0.40 -12.43 -14.68
N TRP A 69 0.61 -13.25 -14.34
CA TRP A 69 0.54 -14.15 -13.19
C TRP A 69 0.87 -13.39 -11.91
N LEU A 70 -0.03 -13.49 -10.93
CA LEU A 70 0.12 -12.90 -9.60
C LEU A 70 0.18 -14.01 -8.55
N GLY A 71 1.05 -13.83 -7.55
CA GLY A 71 1.29 -14.79 -6.48
C GLY A 71 0.41 -14.53 -5.27
N TYR A 72 0.10 -15.59 -4.53
CA TYR A 72 -0.54 -15.52 -3.21
C TYR A 72 -0.20 -16.76 -2.39
N ARG A 73 -0.49 -16.71 -1.09
CA ARG A 73 -0.43 -17.87 -0.20
C ARG A 73 -1.78 -18.06 0.47
N HIS A 74 -2.22 -19.31 0.52
CA HIS A 74 -3.48 -19.69 1.13
C HIS A 74 -3.21 -20.38 2.47
N TYR A 75 -3.84 -19.91 3.51
CA TYR A 75 -3.82 -20.45 4.86
C TYR A 75 -5.21 -20.95 5.19
N ALA A 76 -5.42 -22.26 5.03
CA ALA A 76 -6.69 -22.90 5.34
C ALA A 76 -7.05 -22.74 6.82
N ALA A 77 -8.31 -22.43 7.10
CA ALA A 77 -8.84 -22.31 8.45
C ALA A 77 -8.56 -23.58 9.27
N LYS A 78 -8.16 -23.40 10.52
CA LYS A 78 -7.86 -24.49 11.46
C LYS A 78 -8.79 -24.40 12.67
N GLY A 79 -9.14 -25.56 13.24
CA GLY A 79 -10.03 -25.61 14.41
C GLY A 79 -11.50 -25.38 14.06
N ALA A 80 -12.23 -24.59 14.87
CA ALA A 80 -13.60 -24.25 14.58
C ALA A 80 -13.69 -23.25 13.43
N ASP A 81 -14.32 -23.68 12.33
CA ASP A 81 -14.58 -22.79 11.19
C ASP A 81 -15.52 -21.66 11.62
N THR A 82 -15.08 -20.42 11.45
CA THR A 82 -15.86 -19.22 11.76
C THR A 82 -16.83 -18.85 10.64
N GLY A 83 -16.79 -19.51 9.49
CA GLY A 83 -17.51 -19.11 8.29
C GLY A 83 -17.06 -17.75 7.75
N ARG A 84 -15.81 -17.37 7.94
CA ARG A 84 -15.22 -16.09 7.57
C ARG A 84 -13.94 -16.26 6.77
N GLY A 85 -13.71 -15.32 5.84
CA GLY A 85 -12.47 -15.23 5.10
C GLY A 85 -11.77 -13.88 5.29
N ALA A 86 -10.46 -13.86 5.09
CA ALA A 86 -9.66 -12.64 5.10
C ALA A 86 -8.71 -12.60 3.89
N ILE A 87 -8.63 -11.46 3.24
CA ILE A 87 -7.57 -11.15 2.26
C ILE A 87 -6.61 -10.18 2.91
N PHE A 88 -5.34 -10.58 3.00
CA PHE A 88 -4.29 -9.79 3.62
C PHE A 88 -3.43 -9.09 2.57
N ILE A 89 -3.25 -7.76 2.73
CA ILE A 89 -2.39 -6.91 1.92
C ILE A 89 -1.18 -6.48 2.74
N HIS A 90 0.00 -6.88 2.29
CA HIS A 90 1.27 -6.57 2.95
C HIS A 90 1.63 -5.08 2.93
N GLY A 91 2.53 -4.64 3.81
CA GLY A 91 3.09 -3.29 3.79
C GLY A 91 4.04 -3.04 2.62
N SER A 92 4.52 -1.80 2.49
CA SER A 92 5.50 -1.42 1.47
C SER A 92 6.69 -2.37 1.45
N SER A 93 7.22 -2.63 0.26
CA SER A 93 8.36 -3.54 0.06
C SER A 93 8.10 -5.03 0.33
N GLY A 94 7.05 -5.40 1.08
CA GLY A 94 6.75 -6.76 1.52
C GLY A 94 6.24 -7.70 0.42
N SER A 95 5.83 -8.90 0.85
CA SER A 95 5.14 -9.92 0.04
C SER A 95 4.44 -10.92 0.95
N SER A 96 3.66 -11.84 0.39
CA SER A 96 3.01 -12.94 1.12
C SER A 96 3.99 -13.87 1.85
N GLY A 97 5.25 -13.90 1.42
CA GLY A 97 6.31 -14.75 1.97
C GLY A 97 7.23 -14.07 2.97
N THR A 98 6.83 -12.94 3.55
CA THR A 98 7.63 -12.17 4.52
C THR A 98 7.05 -12.26 5.94
N VAL A 99 7.37 -11.29 6.79
CA VAL A 99 6.97 -11.23 8.21
C VAL A 99 5.46 -11.38 8.47
N ASN A 100 4.64 -11.13 7.49
CA ASN A 100 3.18 -11.27 7.58
C ASN A 100 2.70 -12.70 7.85
N HIS A 101 3.60 -13.70 7.65
CA HIS A 101 3.31 -15.11 7.90
C HIS A 101 2.77 -15.36 9.32
N ALA A 102 3.35 -14.69 10.33
CA ALA A 102 2.92 -14.88 11.72
C ALA A 102 1.44 -14.49 11.92
N LEU A 103 1.02 -13.34 11.39
CA LEU A 103 -0.36 -12.87 11.51
C LEU A 103 -1.33 -13.72 10.66
N THR A 104 -0.98 -14.01 9.40
CA THR A 104 -1.85 -14.78 8.51
C THR A 104 -2.06 -16.21 9.01
N ALA A 105 -1.01 -16.84 9.56
CA ALA A 105 -1.11 -18.14 10.21
C ALA A 105 -1.95 -18.08 11.50
N ALA A 106 -1.88 -17.01 12.28
CA ALA A 106 -2.71 -16.82 13.46
C ALA A 106 -4.19 -16.63 13.11
N MET A 107 -4.52 -15.84 12.08
CA MET A 107 -5.92 -15.73 11.60
C MET A 107 -6.47 -17.10 11.20
N ALA A 108 -5.69 -17.89 10.47
CA ALA A 108 -6.08 -19.26 10.11
C ALA A 108 -6.24 -20.17 11.35
N ALA A 109 -5.36 -20.05 12.35
CA ALA A 109 -5.49 -20.77 13.61
C ALA A 109 -6.75 -20.40 14.42
N HIS A 110 -7.28 -19.17 14.22
CA HIS A 110 -8.55 -18.72 14.79
C HIS A 110 -9.77 -19.05 13.91
N GLY A 111 -9.63 -19.95 12.92
CA GLY A 111 -10.74 -20.41 12.09
C GLY A 111 -11.13 -19.48 10.95
N VAL A 112 -10.25 -18.56 10.53
CA VAL A 112 -10.47 -17.66 9.40
C VAL A 112 -9.74 -18.16 8.17
N GLU A 113 -10.47 -18.43 7.10
CA GLU A 113 -9.88 -18.78 5.81
C GLU A 113 -9.10 -17.60 5.27
N THR A 114 -7.79 -17.70 5.13
CA THR A 114 -6.93 -16.51 4.94
C THR A 114 -6.09 -16.61 3.67
N TRP A 115 -6.10 -15.56 2.85
CA TRP A 115 -5.25 -15.41 1.68
C TRP A 115 -4.35 -14.20 1.83
N ALA A 116 -3.03 -14.40 1.67
CA ALA A 116 -2.05 -13.34 1.62
C ALA A 116 -1.64 -13.10 0.16
N LEU A 117 -1.96 -11.92 -0.39
CA LEU A 117 -1.69 -11.57 -1.77
C LEU A 117 -0.28 -10.96 -1.90
N ASP A 118 0.49 -11.38 -2.91
CA ASP A 118 1.58 -10.57 -3.45
C ASP A 118 0.95 -9.51 -4.36
N THR A 119 0.81 -8.28 -3.90
CA THR A 119 0.28 -7.21 -4.77
C THR A 119 1.22 -6.99 -5.96
N ARG A 120 0.66 -6.64 -7.13
CA ARG A 120 1.49 -6.38 -8.34
C ARG A 120 2.66 -5.44 -8.01
N GLY A 121 3.82 -5.74 -8.57
CA GLY A 121 5.07 -5.03 -8.24
C GLY A 121 5.83 -5.61 -7.05
N HIS A 122 5.29 -6.66 -6.39
CA HIS A 122 5.88 -7.27 -5.20
C HIS A 122 5.95 -8.80 -5.34
N GLY A 123 6.80 -9.41 -4.53
CA GLY A 123 6.89 -10.86 -4.43
C GLY A 123 7.02 -11.53 -5.79
N ALA A 124 6.06 -12.41 -6.12
CA ALA A 124 5.98 -13.15 -7.38
C ALA A 124 4.99 -12.53 -8.40
N SER A 125 4.62 -11.26 -8.24
CA SER A 125 3.55 -10.59 -9.00
C SER A 125 4.07 -9.49 -9.91
N GLY A 126 4.16 -9.77 -11.22
CA GLY A 126 4.52 -8.79 -12.24
C GLY A 126 5.95 -8.23 -12.15
N THR A 127 6.15 -7.04 -12.69
CA THR A 127 7.45 -6.35 -12.69
C THR A 127 7.71 -5.71 -11.32
N ARG A 128 8.80 -6.09 -10.67
CA ARG A 128 9.13 -5.61 -9.32
C ARG A 128 9.25 -4.08 -9.26
N GLY A 129 8.52 -3.49 -8.32
CA GLY A 129 8.51 -2.05 -8.09
C GLY A 129 7.70 -1.24 -9.09
N ASP A 130 6.93 -1.90 -9.98
CA ASP A 130 6.18 -1.21 -11.02
C ASP A 130 4.83 -1.87 -11.31
N ILE A 131 3.91 -1.08 -11.91
CA ILE A 131 2.59 -1.50 -12.40
C ILE A 131 2.34 -0.91 -13.78
N GLY A 132 1.30 -1.34 -14.48
CA GLY A 132 0.94 -0.81 -15.80
C GLY A 132 0.33 0.59 -15.74
N TYR A 133 -0.61 0.82 -14.82
CA TYR A 133 -1.38 2.07 -14.67
C TYR A 133 -1.90 2.23 -13.24
N VAL A 134 -2.26 3.46 -12.86
CA VAL A 134 -2.89 3.74 -11.55
C VAL A 134 -4.34 3.25 -11.59
N GLY A 135 -4.71 2.41 -10.64
CA GLY A 135 -6.00 1.67 -10.61
C GLY A 135 -5.83 0.18 -10.88
N GLN A 136 -4.63 -0.26 -11.34
CA GLN A 136 -4.40 -1.67 -11.66
C GLN A 136 -4.40 -2.57 -10.41
N LEU A 137 -4.01 -2.05 -9.25
CA LEU A 137 -4.07 -2.85 -8.02
C LEU A 137 -5.50 -3.13 -7.58
N GLU A 138 -6.44 -2.22 -7.82
CA GLU A 138 -7.86 -2.44 -7.62
C GLU A 138 -8.42 -3.48 -8.60
N ASP A 139 -8.04 -3.41 -9.88
CA ASP A 139 -8.41 -4.41 -10.89
C ASP A 139 -7.87 -5.80 -10.54
N ASP A 140 -6.61 -5.89 -10.11
CA ASP A 140 -6.00 -7.14 -9.65
C ASP A 140 -6.73 -7.72 -8.42
N LEU A 141 -7.18 -6.86 -7.51
CA LEU A 141 -7.92 -7.29 -6.32
C LEU A 141 -9.31 -7.82 -6.70
N VAL A 142 -10.01 -7.19 -7.65
CA VAL A 142 -11.26 -7.72 -8.21
C VAL A 142 -11.05 -9.10 -8.81
N ASP A 143 -10.01 -9.28 -9.63
CA ASP A 143 -9.67 -10.55 -10.26
C ASP A 143 -9.30 -11.61 -9.22
N PHE A 144 -8.57 -11.21 -8.17
CA PHE A 144 -8.21 -12.10 -7.07
C PHE A 144 -9.42 -12.55 -6.27
N VAL A 145 -10.34 -11.65 -5.91
CA VAL A 145 -11.59 -12.00 -5.23
C VAL A 145 -12.42 -12.94 -6.10
N ALA A 146 -12.51 -12.67 -7.40
CA ALA A 146 -13.20 -13.57 -8.34
C ALA A 146 -12.52 -14.97 -8.39
N HIS A 147 -11.20 -15.05 -8.26
CA HIS A 147 -10.48 -16.30 -8.13
C HIS A 147 -10.82 -17.02 -6.84
N VAL A 148 -10.79 -16.35 -5.68
CA VAL A 148 -11.15 -16.91 -4.37
C VAL A 148 -12.59 -17.41 -4.35
N ARG A 149 -13.52 -16.69 -4.97
CA ARG A 149 -14.95 -17.06 -5.07
C ARG A 149 -15.20 -18.37 -5.83
N LYS A 150 -14.25 -18.90 -6.59
CA LYS A 150 -14.40 -20.21 -7.23
C LYS A 150 -14.40 -21.36 -6.21
N SER A 151 -13.67 -21.21 -5.11
CA SER A 151 -13.60 -22.19 -4.02
C SER A 151 -14.44 -21.82 -2.79
N ALA A 152 -14.72 -20.52 -2.60
CA ALA A 152 -15.44 -19.97 -1.45
C ALA A 152 -16.49 -18.93 -1.92
N PRO A 153 -17.56 -19.34 -2.61
CA PRO A 153 -18.48 -18.44 -3.30
C PRO A 153 -19.18 -17.43 -2.39
N ASP A 154 -19.66 -17.88 -1.22
CA ASP A 154 -20.48 -17.08 -0.32
C ASP A 154 -19.75 -16.64 0.96
N LEU A 155 -18.44 -16.91 1.06
CA LEU A 155 -17.67 -16.61 2.26
C LEU A 155 -17.54 -15.09 2.45
N PRO A 156 -18.04 -14.50 3.57
CA PRO A 156 -17.88 -13.08 3.83
C PRO A 156 -16.38 -12.76 4.04
N LEU A 157 -15.85 -11.83 3.22
CA LEU A 157 -14.44 -11.47 3.20
C LEU A 157 -14.17 -10.21 3.99
N THR A 158 -13.18 -10.25 4.86
CA THR A 158 -12.57 -9.07 5.51
C THR A 158 -11.30 -8.68 4.76
N LEU A 159 -11.15 -7.41 4.42
CA LEU A 159 -9.88 -6.88 3.90
C LEU A 159 -8.99 -6.46 5.07
N VAL A 160 -7.79 -7.03 5.16
CA VAL A 160 -6.82 -6.71 6.21
C VAL A 160 -5.57 -6.14 5.54
N GLY A 161 -5.15 -4.94 5.92
CA GLY A 161 -3.95 -4.34 5.36
C GLY A 161 -2.97 -3.88 6.43
N HIS A 162 -1.66 -3.92 6.13
CA HIS A 162 -0.63 -3.40 7.00
C HIS A 162 0.11 -2.23 6.38
N SER A 163 0.37 -1.15 7.15
CA SER A 163 1.21 -0.02 6.73
C SER A 163 0.72 0.62 5.41
N ALA A 164 1.53 0.67 4.36
CA ALA A 164 1.12 1.13 3.02
C ALA A 164 -0.02 0.27 2.45
N GLY A 165 -0.02 -1.05 2.69
CA GLY A 165 -1.13 -1.93 2.33
C GLY A 165 -2.42 -1.60 3.07
N ALA A 166 -2.34 -1.07 4.30
CA ALA A 166 -3.51 -0.54 5.01
C ALA A 166 -4.00 0.78 4.38
N GLY A 167 -3.09 1.65 3.93
CA GLY A 167 -3.45 2.83 3.15
C GLY A 167 -4.17 2.46 1.85
N PHE A 168 -3.66 1.46 1.12
CA PHE A 168 -4.34 0.91 -0.05
C PHE A 168 -5.68 0.25 0.31
N SER A 169 -5.76 -0.48 1.42
CA SER A 169 -7.02 -1.08 1.88
C SER A 169 -8.08 -0.03 2.22
N LEU A 170 -7.69 1.13 2.75
CA LEU A 170 -8.59 2.27 2.95
C LEU A 170 -9.09 2.81 1.61
N ARG A 171 -8.20 2.96 0.62
CA ARG A 171 -8.56 3.35 -0.74
C ARG A 171 -9.56 2.37 -1.37
N VAL A 172 -9.35 1.07 -1.23
CA VAL A 172 -10.28 0.01 -1.68
C VAL A 172 -11.64 0.16 -1.01
N ALA A 173 -11.66 0.33 0.32
CA ALA A 173 -12.88 0.50 1.10
C ALA A 173 -13.70 1.75 0.71
N ALA A 174 -13.05 2.75 0.10
CA ALA A 174 -13.65 4.00 -0.37
C ALA A 174 -14.03 3.98 -1.85
N THR A 175 -13.61 2.96 -2.62
CA THR A 175 -13.82 2.88 -4.07
C THR A 175 -15.07 2.05 -4.40
N PRO A 176 -16.14 2.64 -4.98
CA PRO A 176 -17.44 1.97 -5.16
C PRO A 176 -17.40 0.61 -5.86
N ILE A 177 -16.50 0.43 -6.85
CA ILE A 177 -16.40 -0.83 -7.63
C ILE A 177 -15.84 -1.99 -6.80
N VAL A 178 -15.02 -1.70 -5.78
CA VAL A 178 -14.29 -2.72 -5.01
C VAL A 178 -14.74 -2.82 -3.56
N GLN A 179 -15.34 -1.78 -2.99
CA GLN A 179 -15.76 -1.79 -1.59
C GLN A 179 -16.72 -2.93 -1.25
N ASP A 180 -17.66 -3.24 -2.16
CA ASP A 180 -18.71 -4.25 -1.95
C ASP A 180 -18.17 -5.71 -2.02
N LEU A 181 -16.89 -5.88 -2.36
CA LEU A 181 -16.23 -7.19 -2.29
C LEU A 181 -15.97 -7.64 -0.85
N PHE A 182 -15.98 -6.69 0.09
CA PHE A 182 -15.64 -6.91 1.49
C PHE A 182 -16.75 -6.45 2.42
N VAL A 183 -17.02 -7.24 3.44
CA VAL A 183 -18.01 -6.91 4.48
C VAL A 183 -17.40 -6.03 5.58
N ARG A 184 -16.07 -5.95 5.65
CA ARG A 184 -15.33 -5.22 6.68
C ARG A 184 -13.90 -4.95 6.25
N THR A 185 -13.29 -3.88 6.79
CA THR A 185 -11.87 -3.57 6.61
C THR A 185 -11.14 -3.42 7.95
N VAL A 186 -9.96 -4.02 8.07
CA VAL A 186 -9.07 -3.93 9.24
C VAL A 186 -7.74 -3.34 8.81
N LEU A 187 -7.37 -2.20 9.38
CA LEU A 187 -6.17 -1.46 9.04
C LEU A 187 -5.15 -1.56 10.18
N LEU A 188 -3.96 -2.05 9.88
CA LEU A 188 -2.89 -2.26 10.84
C LEU A 188 -1.79 -1.21 10.62
N ALA A 189 -1.57 -0.33 11.60
CA ALA A 189 -0.61 0.78 11.51
C ALA A 189 -0.68 1.53 10.16
N PRO A 190 -1.87 2.02 9.72
CA PRO A 190 -2.08 2.51 8.37
C PRO A 190 -1.24 3.75 8.05
N TYR A 191 -0.54 3.71 6.91
CA TYR A 191 0.01 4.90 6.30
C TYR A 191 -1.10 5.68 5.60
N LEU A 192 -1.55 6.77 6.21
CA LEU A 192 -2.68 7.58 5.71
C LEU A 192 -2.26 8.66 4.69
N GLY A 193 -0.96 8.78 4.42
CA GLY A 193 -0.41 9.77 3.50
C GLY A 193 0.63 10.69 4.15
N TYR A 194 1.42 11.37 3.34
CA TYR A 194 2.50 12.23 3.82
C TYR A 194 2.01 13.47 4.60
N ASP A 195 0.79 13.90 4.33
CA ASP A 195 0.12 15.06 4.95
C ASP A 195 -0.76 14.69 6.16
N ALA A 196 -0.84 13.39 6.49
CA ALA A 196 -1.62 12.94 7.64
C ALA A 196 -0.90 13.27 8.96
N PRO A 197 -1.63 13.74 10.00
CA PRO A 197 -1.06 14.01 11.32
C PRO A 197 -0.43 12.78 11.99
N THR A 198 -0.77 11.59 11.49
CA THR A 198 -0.26 10.29 11.96
C THR A 198 1.08 9.90 11.35
N ASN A 199 1.58 10.64 10.37
CA ASN A 199 2.82 10.30 9.68
C ASN A 199 4.03 10.86 10.44
N VAL A 200 5.06 10.03 10.63
CA VAL A 200 6.40 10.46 11.06
C VAL A 200 7.18 10.87 9.82
N ALA A 201 7.96 11.95 9.90
CA ALA A 201 8.80 12.42 8.80
C ALA A 201 9.66 11.27 8.23
N HIS A 202 9.69 11.16 6.90
CA HIS A 202 10.36 10.06 6.19
C HIS A 202 9.95 8.65 6.67
N SER A 203 8.72 8.50 7.20
CA SER A 203 8.24 7.24 7.83
C SER A 203 9.29 6.66 8.79
N GLY A 204 9.81 7.47 9.72
CA GLY A 204 10.83 7.07 10.68
C GLY A 204 12.18 6.66 10.09
N GLY A 205 12.47 7.01 8.83
CA GLY A 205 13.66 6.60 8.09
C GLY A 205 13.46 5.37 7.19
N TRP A 206 12.25 4.82 7.13
CA TRP A 206 11.95 3.67 6.28
C TRP A 206 11.97 3.99 4.78
N ALA A 207 11.49 5.19 4.40
CA ALA A 207 11.30 5.55 3.01
C ALA A 207 11.94 6.89 2.66
N ASN A 208 12.54 6.98 1.48
CA ASN A 208 13.05 8.22 0.91
C ASN A 208 12.43 8.48 -0.45
N ALA A 209 11.77 9.63 -0.61
CA ALA A 209 11.14 10.05 -1.85
C ALA A 209 12.06 11.00 -2.63
N ASP A 210 12.18 10.78 -3.93
CA ASP A 210 12.82 11.73 -4.86
C ASP A 210 11.81 12.85 -5.18
N ILE A 211 11.76 13.85 -4.30
CA ILE A 211 10.82 14.98 -4.41
C ILE A 211 11.01 15.76 -5.73
N PRO A 212 12.24 16.10 -6.18
CA PRO A 212 12.43 16.75 -7.47
C PRO A 212 11.83 15.95 -8.64
N ARG A 213 12.12 14.65 -8.72
CA ARG A 213 11.57 13.78 -9.77
C ARG A 213 10.05 13.70 -9.70
N PHE A 214 9.48 13.56 -8.51
CA PHE A 214 8.03 13.56 -8.31
C PHE A 214 7.38 14.85 -8.80
N ILE A 215 7.99 16.02 -8.52
CA ILE A 215 7.53 17.32 -9.02
C ILE A 215 7.61 17.37 -10.54
N GLY A 216 8.72 16.95 -11.14
CA GLY A 216 8.91 16.92 -12.60
C GLY A 216 7.88 16.04 -13.31
N LEU A 217 7.65 14.81 -12.82
CA LEU A 217 6.64 13.91 -13.36
C LEU A 217 5.21 14.44 -13.19
N THR A 218 4.93 15.07 -12.05
CA THR A 218 3.62 15.69 -11.80
C THR A 218 3.37 16.87 -12.75
N ALA A 219 4.40 17.69 -13.03
CA ALA A 219 4.30 18.79 -13.99
C ALA A 219 4.05 18.27 -15.42
N LEU A 220 4.74 17.21 -15.85
CA LEU A 220 4.49 16.56 -17.14
C LEU A 220 3.05 16.09 -17.27
N ARG A 221 2.51 15.40 -16.25
CA ARG A 221 1.11 14.95 -16.25
C ARG A 221 0.10 16.09 -16.37
N LYS A 222 0.36 17.20 -15.68
CA LYS A 222 -0.49 18.42 -15.81
C LYS A 222 -0.47 19.03 -17.22
N LEU A 223 0.59 18.77 -17.97
CA LEU A 223 0.70 19.15 -19.39
C LEU A 223 0.11 18.09 -20.35
N GLY A 224 -0.49 17.02 -19.81
CA GLY A 224 -1.03 15.92 -20.61
C GLY A 224 0.04 14.95 -21.14
N ILE A 225 1.28 15.02 -20.61
CA ILE A 225 2.40 14.16 -21.00
C ILE A 225 2.55 13.07 -19.94
N ASP A 226 1.98 11.90 -20.16
CA ASP A 226 2.10 10.74 -19.25
C ASP A 226 3.19 9.78 -19.70
N CYS A 227 4.38 10.31 -20.00
CA CYS A 227 5.58 9.49 -20.13
C CYS A 227 6.25 9.31 -18.77
N CYS A 228 7.08 8.32 -18.66
CA CYS A 228 8.08 8.20 -17.60
C CYS A 228 7.52 7.87 -16.19
N SER A 229 6.22 7.56 -16.07
CA SER A 229 5.59 7.16 -14.78
C SER A 229 6.12 5.82 -14.22
N GLN A 230 6.86 5.05 -15.02
CA GLN A 230 7.61 3.85 -14.60
C GLN A 230 8.92 4.19 -13.85
N LEU A 231 9.38 5.44 -13.85
CA LEU A 231 10.60 5.83 -13.16
C LEU A 231 10.44 5.69 -11.64
N PRO A 232 11.45 5.16 -10.93
CA PRO A 232 11.40 5.02 -9.48
C PRO A 232 11.48 6.39 -8.81
N VAL A 233 10.53 6.65 -7.90
CA VAL A 233 10.43 7.91 -7.12
C VAL A 233 10.52 7.69 -5.61
N LEU A 234 10.46 6.44 -5.17
CA LEU A 234 10.49 6.08 -3.75
C LEU A 234 11.46 4.93 -3.54
N ALA A 235 12.33 5.01 -2.54
CA ALA A 235 13.25 3.96 -2.13
C ALA A 235 13.04 3.60 -0.66
N PHE A 236 13.28 2.34 -0.30
CA PHE A 236 13.10 1.81 1.04
C PHE A 236 14.41 1.36 1.68
N ALA A 237 14.43 1.39 3.03
CA ALA A 237 15.55 0.98 3.88
C ALA A 237 15.69 -0.56 3.96
N VAL A 238 15.66 -1.25 2.82
CA VAL A 238 15.79 -2.70 2.75
C VAL A 238 17.26 -3.13 2.79
N PRO A 239 17.58 -4.25 3.47
CA PRO A 239 18.94 -4.80 3.45
C PRO A 239 19.39 -5.15 2.02
N ALA A 240 20.65 -4.87 1.68
CA ALA A 240 21.20 -5.07 0.34
C ALA A 240 21.02 -6.51 -0.21
N ASN A 241 21.06 -7.52 0.67
CA ASN A 241 20.96 -8.93 0.27
C ASN A 241 19.50 -9.46 0.22
N SER A 242 18.52 -8.62 0.52
CA SER A 242 17.09 -9.01 0.59
C SER A 242 16.30 -8.61 -0.64
N GLU A 243 16.87 -7.92 -1.61
CA GLU A 243 16.18 -7.39 -2.81
C GLU A 243 15.49 -8.47 -3.66
N ARG A 244 15.92 -9.72 -3.57
CA ARG A 244 15.22 -10.83 -4.24
C ARG A 244 13.86 -11.16 -3.62
N TYR A 245 13.62 -10.75 -2.36
CA TYR A 245 12.37 -11.00 -1.62
C TYR A 245 11.57 -9.73 -1.38
N LEU A 246 12.28 -8.60 -1.22
CA LEU A 246 11.71 -7.30 -0.91
C LEU A 246 11.79 -6.37 -2.13
N THR A 247 10.82 -5.49 -2.27
CA THR A 247 10.79 -4.48 -3.32
C THR A 247 11.49 -3.21 -2.84
N ALA A 248 12.67 -2.90 -3.39
CA ALA A 248 13.53 -1.83 -2.89
C ALA A 248 13.10 -0.43 -3.32
N THR A 249 12.36 -0.32 -4.42
CA THR A 249 11.93 0.98 -4.98
C THR A 249 10.54 0.89 -5.60
N TYR A 250 9.81 2.01 -5.62
CA TYR A 250 8.55 2.12 -6.34
C TYR A 250 8.64 3.14 -7.47
N SER A 251 8.06 2.79 -8.62
CA SER A 251 7.75 3.74 -9.68
C SER A 251 6.74 4.79 -9.21
N ASP A 252 6.65 5.92 -9.94
CA ASP A 252 5.65 6.96 -9.67
C ASP A 252 4.22 6.41 -9.70
N ARG A 253 3.91 5.55 -10.68
CA ARG A 253 2.56 4.97 -10.80
C ARG A 253 2.25 3.96 -9.70
N LEU A 254 3.20 3.11 -9.28
CA LEU A 254 3.00 2.21 -8.15
C LEU A 254 2.85 2.98 -6.84
N MET A 255 3.71 3.96 -6.57
CA MET A 255 3.61 4.79 -5.38
C MET A 255 2.23 5.47 -5.27
N ARG A 256 1.70 6.00 -6.38
CA ARG A 256 0.38 6.64 -6.41
C ARG A 256 -0.78 5.67 -6.25
N ASN A 257 -0.61 4.42 -6.66
CA ASN A 257 -1.68 3.42 -6.54
C ASN A 257 -1.66 2.72 -5.17
N PHE A 258 -0.46 2.41 -4.63
CA PHE A 258 -0.32 1.72 -3.34
C PHE A 258 -0.36 2.71 -2.16
N ALA A 259 -1.33 3.60 -2.19
CA ALA A 259 -1.59 4.67 -1.22
C ALA A 259 -3.06 5.05 -1.21
N THR A 260 -3.49 5.89 -0.28
CA THR A 260 -4.82 6.52 -0.28
C THR A 260 -4.95 7.49 -1.47
N HIS A 261 -6.18 7.79 -1.91
CA HIS A 261 -6.45 8.93 -2.82
C HIS A 261 -6.23 10.26 -2.07
N GLY A 262 -6.45 10.25 -0.80
CA GLY A 262 -6.36 11.26 0.21
C GLY A 262 -7.20 10.78 1.39
N TYR A 263 -6.58 10.54 2.54
CA TYR A 263 -7.21 9.84 3.67
C TYR A 263 -8.54 10.46 4.12
N ARG A 264 -8.69 11.81 4.00
CA ARG A 264 -9.93 12.50 4.36
C ARG A 264 -11.08 12.12 3.45
N LEU A 265 -10.82 12.08 2.15
CA LEU A 265 -11.81 11.70 1.14
C LEU A 265 -12.18 10.22 1.30
N ASP A 266 -11.16 9.38 1.42
CA ASP A 266 -11.36 7.94 1.53
C ASP A 266 -12.16 7.59 2.80
N LEU A 267 -11.79 8.13 3.98
CA LEU A 267 -12.55 7.91 5.23
C LEU A 267 -14.00 8.36 5.15
N ALA A 268 -14.26 9.48 4.48
CA ALA A 268 -15.63 9.99 4.29
C ALA A 268 -16.46 9.10 3.36
N SER A 269 -15.82 8.35 2.46
CA SER A 269 -16.48 7.53 1.43
C SER A 269 -16.70 6.07 1.84
N VAL A 270 -16.06 5.58 2.90
CA VAL A 270 -16.23 4.20 3.39
C VAL A 270 -17.66 3.96 3.88
N THR A 271 -18.27 2.84 3.48
CA THR A 271 -19.66 2.51 3.83
C THR A 271 -19.79 1.35 4.82
N HIS A 272 -18.80 0.45 4.90
CA HIS A 272 -18.82 -0.73 5.76
C HIS A 272 -17.98 -0.56 7.05
N PRO A 273 -18.12 -1.46 8.04
CA PRO A 273 -17.38 -1.40 9.30
C PRO A 273 -15.87 -1.40 9.10
N MET A 274 -15.17 -0.58 9.88
CA MET A 274 -13.73 -0.44 9.86
C MET A 274 -13.14 -0.44 11.27
N THR A 275 -12.01 -1.13 11.43
CA THR A 275 -11.19 -1.10 12.65
C THR A 275 -9.76 -0.71 12.30
N ILE A 276 -9.15 0.13 13.13
CA ILE A 276 -7.74 0.48 13.05
C ILE A 276 -7.02 -0.07 14.27
N PHE A 277 -5.94 -0.79 14.05
CA PHE A 277 -4.99 -1.16 15.10
C PHE A 277 -3.69 -0.40 14.92
N GLY A 278 -3.15 0.16 16.00
CA GLY A 278 -1.84 0.81 16.05
C GLY A 278 -1.00 0.26 17.18
N GLY A 279 0.31 0.18 16.97
CA GLY A 279 1.27 -0.08 18.05
C GLY A 279 1.53 1.22 18.82
N ALA A 280 1.48 1.18 20.15
CA ALA A 280 1.74 2.37 20.96
C ALA A 280 3.20 2.88 20.83
N GLU A 281 4.13 1.99 20.47
CA GLU A 281 5.56 2.27 20.27
C GLU A 281 5.95 2.28 18.78
N ASP A 282 4.99 2.61 17.89
CA ASP A 282 5.23 2.67 16.45
C ASP A 282 6.19 3.82 16.12
N GLU A 283 7.34 3.47 15.55
CA GLU A 283 8.41 4.42 15.18
C GLU A 283 8.22 5.04 13.80
N MET A 284 7.30 4.50 13.00
CA MET A 284 7.00 5.00 11.66
C MET A 284 5.72 5.84 11.64
N MET A 285 4.79 5.59 12.57
CA MET A 285 3.50 6.27 12.66
C MET A 285 3.28 6.86 14.06
N ILE A 286 2.65 8.00 14.16
CA ILE A 286 2.23 8.60 15.43
C ILE A 286 0.89 7.99 15.81
N SER A 287 0.91 6.75 16.30
CA SER A 287 -0.30 5.95 16.54
C SER A 287 -1.30 6.61 17.49
N ALA A 288 -0.82 7.38 18.47
CA ALA A 288 -1.67 8.15 19.40
C ALA A 288 -2.61 9.16 18.69
N LYS A 289 -2.29 9.55 17.45
CA LYS A 289 -3.11 10.46 16.65
C LYS A 289 -4.17 9.78 15.78
N TYR A 290 -4.20 8.44 15.71
CA TYR A 290 -5.19 7.76 14.85
C TYR A 290 -6.62 8.10 15.26
N ALA A 291 -6.97 7.97 16.54
CA ALA A 291 -8.33 8.22 17.00
C ALA A 291 -8.79 9.65 16.64
N GLU A 292 -8.03 10.68 17.04
CA GLU A 292 -8.34 12.06 16.73
C GLU A 292 -8.47 12.31 15.21
N THR A 293 -7.49 11.83 14.42
CA THR A 293 -7.43 12.07 12.96
C THR A 293 -8.60 11.41 12.23
N VAL A 294 -8.93 10.18 12.61
CA VAL A 294 -9.89 9.34 11.87
C VAL A 294 -11.31 9.61 12.33
N GLN A 295 -11.54 9.68 13.65
CA GLN A 295 -12.87 9.86 14.21
C GLN A 295 -13.43 11.26 14.02
N ALA A 296 -12.57 12.26 13.78
CA ALA A 296 -13.01 13.59 13.34
C ALA A 296 -13.75 13.56 11.97
N ILE A 297 -13.48 12.52 11.14
CA ILE A 297 -14.10 12.37 9.81
C ILE A 297 -15.16 11.28 9.84
N ARG A 298 -14.84 10.14 10.46
CA ARG A 298 -15.73 8.98 10.59
C ARG A 298 -15.76 8.48 12.04
N PRO A 299 -16.69 8.97 12.86
CA PRO A 299 -16.75 8.65 14.29
C PRO A 299 -16.96 7.16 14.59
N SER A 300 -17.55 6.40 13.66
CA SER A 300 -17.81 4.97 13.81
C SER A 300 -16.58 4.06 13.65
N VAL A 301 -15.42 4.59 13.28
CA VAL A 301 -14.19 3.78 13.19
C VAL A 301 -13.70 3.45 14.60
N ASP A 302 -13.54 2.15 14.85
CA ASP A 302 -12.94 1.66 16.09
C ASP A 302 -11.41 1.74 15.99
N VAL A 303 -10.77 2.41 16.94
CA VAL A 303 -9.31 2.58 16.98
C VAL A 303 -8.76 1.94 18.25
N LYS A 304 -7.86 0.97 18.08
CA LYS A 304 -7.25 0.19 19.15
C LYS A 304 -5.73 0.36 19.13
N LEU A 305 -5.18 0.82 20.26
CA LEU A 305 -3.73 0.87 20.44
C LEU A 305 -3.26 -0.34 21.27
N ILE A 306 -2.13 -0.92 20.90
CA ILE A 306 -1.56 -2.08 21.58
C ILE A 306 -0.22 -1.66 22.21
N ASP A 307 -0.18 -1.62 23.54
CA ASP A 307 1.01 -1.23 24.31
C ASP A 307 2.16 -2.22 24.11
N GLY A 308 3.38 -1.70 24.02
CA GLY A 308 4.61 -2.47 23.85
C GLY A 308 4.81 -2.99 22.42
N VAL A 309 4.10 -2.44 21.45
CA VAL A 309 4.14 -2.91 20.05
C VAL A 309 4.62 -1.77 19.14
N ASN A 310 5.68 -2.04 18.38
CA ASN A 310 6.21 -1.16 17.35
C ASN A 310 5.54 -1.44 15.98
N HIS A 311 5.96 -0.74 14.92
CA HIS A 311 5.36 -0.84 13.59
C HIS A 311 5.30 -2.27 13.05
N MET A 312 6.43 -2.95 13.01
CA MET A 312 6.49 -4.34 12.52
C MET A 312 5.88 -5.33 13.50
N GLY A 313 5.85 -5.00 14.78
CA GLY A 313 5.19 -5.77 15.83
C GLY A 313 3.70 -5.99 15.57
N MET A 314 3.05 -5.12 14.79
CA MET A 314 1.63 -5.32 14.41
C MET A 314 1.39 -6.64 13.69
N VAL A 315 2.39 -7.18 13.01
CA VAL A 315 2.30 -8.43 12.23
C VAL A 315 3.21 -9.54 12.78
N THR A 316 4.02 -9.27 13.81
CA THR A 316 5.01 -10.22 14.35
C THR A 316 4.91 -10.45 15.85
N ASN A 317 4.48 -9.44 16.63
CA ASN A 317 4.38 -9.58 18.09
C ASN A 317 3.17 -10.44 18.47
N PRO A 318 3.34 -11.51 19.27
CA PRO A 318 2.24 -12.42 19.63
C PRO A 318 1.02 -11.73 20.24
N LYS A 319 1.21 -10.68 21.06
CA LYS A 319 0.10 -9.91 21.65
C LYS A 319 -0.75 -9.24 20.59
N ALA A 320 -0.12 -8.55 19.62
CA ALA A 320 -0.82 -7.88 18.54
C ALA A 320 -1.44 -8.90 17.57
N VAL A 321 -0.67 -9.89 17.16
CA VAL A 321 -1.09 -10.96 16.24
C VAL A 321 -2.33 -11.68 16.75
N ASN A 322 -2.37 -12.08 18.05
CA ASN A 322 -3.54 -12.75 18.63
C ASN A 322 -4.75 -11.80 18.73
N ALA A 323 -4.55 -10.55 19.20
CA ALA A 323 -5.65 -9.59 19.32
C ALA A 323 -6.30 -9.27 17.95
N ILE A 324 -5.49 -9.15 16.89
CA ILE A 324 -5.98 -8.90 15.54
C ILE A 324 -6.68 -10.16 14.98
N ALA A 325 -6.09 -11.35 15.14
CA ALA A 325 -6.68 -12.59 14.67
C ALA A 325 -8.04 -12.87 15.33
N GLU A 326 -8.15 -12.65 16.64
CA GLU A 326 -9.40 -12.76 17.40
C GLU A 326 -10.44 -11.76 16.90
N ASP A 327 -10.06 -10.50 16.68
CA ASP A 327 -10.97 -9.46 16.18
C ASP A 327 -11.52 -9.80 14.78
N VAL A 328 -10.67 -10.33 13.88
CA VAL A 328 -11.10 -10.76 12.55
C VAL A 328 -12.02 -11.98 12.63
N ALA A 329 -11.76 -12.91 13.56
CA ALA A 329 -12.53 -14.13 13.74
C ALA A 329 -13.90 -13.91 14.38
N THR A 330 -14.00 -12.99 15.35
CA THR A 330 -15.17 -12.91 16.23
C THR A 330 -16.09 -11.72 15.97
N ARG A 331 -15.57 -10.58 15.53
CA ARG A 331 -16.35 -9.36 15.42
C ARG A 331 -17.45 -9.48 14.37
N GLY A 332 -18.70 -9.22 14.77
CA GLY A 332 -19.89 -9.37 13.92
C GLY A 332 -19.84 -8.51 12.65
N ILE A 333 -20.38 -9.07 11.56
CA ILE A 333 -20.73 -8.34 10.36
C ILE A 333 -21.94 -7.46 10.75
N GLY A 334 -21.73 -6.13 10.81
CA GLY A 334 -22.81 -5.18 11.17
C GLY A 334 -22.86 -4.72 12.63
N GLN A 335 -21.87 -5.03 13.47
CA GLN A 335 -21.69 -4.37 14.77
C GLN A 335 -20.74 -3.18 14.58
N SER A 336 -21.31 -2.01 14.33
CA SER A 336 -20.67 -0.69 14.41
C SER A 336 -20.96 -0.04 15.74
#